data_949e5b198e00aa8b8c7f534fe7c47ab4
#
_entry.id   949e5b198e00aa8b8c7f534fe7c47ab4
#
_cell.length_a   1.000
_cell.length_b   1.000
_cell.length_c   1.000
_cell.angle_alpha   90.00
_cell.angle_beta   90.00
_cell.angle_gamma   90.00
#
_symmetry.space_group_name_H-M   'P 1'
#
loop_
_entity.id
_entity.type
_entity.pdbx_description
1 polymer ?
#
loop_
_entity_poly.entity_id
_entity_poly.type
_entity_poly.pdbx_seq_one_letter_code
_entity_poly.pdbx_strand_id
1 'polypeptide(L)'
;MLDTNANGVRDATDRKIEAGLYGIGYNPQDGSIWGSVMSFPGAVVRIAPGANPPETTLSEYFEVPFNDTRTKFSGYGPRGADIDRNGVMWMGLASGHLASFDRRKCKGPLNGPNATGKHCPEGWEMWPLPGPQFKGVEETGSAQASYFTWVDQHDTFGLGKNIPIATGNNTDSLEAFVDGKFVTLRVPYPMGFFAKG
;
A
#
# COMPACT_ATOMS: atom_id res chain seq x y z
N MET A 1 -15.83 17.30 2.80
CA MET A 1 -14.51 17.72 3.34
C MET A 1 -14.33 16.93 4.62
N LEU A 2 -13.19 16.32 4.84
CA LEU A 2 -12.91 15.53 6.05
C LEU A 2 -12.01 16.36 6.96
N ASP A 3 -12.05 16.14 8.28
CA ASP A 3 -11.11 16.78 9.20
C ASP A 3 -9.69 16.33 8.84
N THR A 4 -8.90 17.20 8.26
CA THR A 4 -7.54 16.93 7.78
C THR A 4 -6.48 17.56 8.67
N ASN A 5 -6.87 18.31 9.67
CA ASN A 5 -5.97 18.96 10.63
C ASN A 5 -6.14 18.44 12.06
N ALA A 6 -7.07 17.49 12.27
CA ALA A 6 -7.35 16.83 13.55
C ALA A 6 -7.79 17.79 14.67
N ASN A 7 -8.50 18.88 14.32
CA ASN A 7 -9.06 19.78 15.32
C ASN A 7 -10.43 19.34 15.86
N GLY A 8 -10.98 18.24 15.31
CA GLY A 8 -12.28 17.68 15.70
C GLY A 8 -13.48 18.39 15.07
N VAL A 9 -13.25 19.33 14.17
CA VAL A 9 -14.29 20.10 13.52
C VAL A 9 -14.05 20.13 12.02
N ARG A 10 -15.09 19.89 11.23
CA ARG A 10 -15.03 20.02 9.78
C ARG A 10 -15.29 21.48 9.38
N ASP A 11 -14.25 22.19 9.01
CA ASP A 11 -14.32 23.62 8.68
C ASP A 11 -13.51 24.02 7.42
N ALA A 12 -13.37 25.30 7.20
CA ALA A 12 -12.69 25.86 6.02
C ALA A 12 -11.16 25.68 6.05
N THR A 13 -10.57 25.26 7.17
CA THR A 13 -9.13 24.98 7.29
C THR A 13 -8.79 23.57 6.83
N ASP A 14 -9.79 22.72 6.65
CA ASP A 14 -9.62 21.36 6.12
C ASP A 14 -9.29 21.37 4.64
N ARG A 15 -8.47 20.40 4.26
CA ARG A 15 -8.14 20.17 2.85
C ARG A 15 -9.01 19.04 2.29
N LYS A 16 -9.42 19.20 1.06
CA LYS A 16 -10.04 18.11 0.31
C LYS A 16 -8.95 17.17 -0.21
N ILE A 17 -9.01 15.91 0.18
CA ILE A 17 -8.23 14.85 -0.45
C ILE A 17 -9.01 14.39 -1.68
N GLU A 18 -8.51 14.76 -2.87
CA GLU A 18 -9.07 14.31 -4.14
C GLU A 18 -8.33 13.06 -4.60
N ALA A 19 -8.89 11.91 -4.28
CA ALA A 19 -8.29 10.63 -4.61
C ALA A 19 -9.37 9.59 -4.91
N GLY A 20 -9.23 8.90 -6.04
CA GLY A 20 -9.96 7.66 -6.31
C GLY A 20 -9.24 6.49 -5.64
N LEU A 21 -9.94 5.75 -4.80
CA LEU A 21 -9.37 4.57 -4.15
C LEU A 21 -9.46 3.37 -5.10
N TYR A 22 -8.36 2.65 -5.27
CA TYR A 22 -8.29 1.42 -6.07
C TYR A 22 -8.51 0.18 -5.18
N GLY A 23 -7.73 0.05 -4.11
CA GLY A 23 -7.89 -1.00 -3.11
C GLY A 23 -8.31 -0.42 -1.78
N ILE A 24 -9.08 -1.19 -1.00
CA ILE A 24 -9.56 -0.78 0.32
C ILE A 24 -9.25 -1.90 1.31
N GLY A 25 -8.66 -1.56 2.45
CA GLY A 25 -8.38 -2.47 3.56
C GLY A 25 -8.90 -1.91 4.89
N TYR A 26 -9.29 -2.82 5.77
CA TYR A 26 -9.69 -2.49 7.14
C TYR A 26 -8.54 -2.77 8.10
N ASN A 27 -8.18 -1.79 8.93
CA ASN A 27 -7.16 -1.95 9.94
C ASN A 27 -7.75 -2.52 11.24
N PRO A 28 -7.43 -3.77 11.61
CA PRO A 28 -7.98 -4.39 12.80
C PRO A 28 -7.43 -3.81 14.11
N GLN A 29 -6.36 -3.02 14.05
CA GLN A 29 -5.74 -2.43 15.25
C GLN A 29 -6.50 -1.21 15.77
N ASP A 30 -7.02 -0.38 14.87
CA ASP A 30 -7.62 0.91 15.23
C ASP A 30 -8.97 1.20 14.57
N GLY A 31 -9.49 0.25 13.78
CA GLY A 31 -10.76 0.40 13.09
C GLY A 31 -10.75 1.37 11.91
N SER A 32 -9.58 1.88 11.51
CA SER A 32 -9.46 2.77 10.37
C SER A 32 -9.61 2.02 9.05
N ILE A 33 -10.08 2.75 8.04
CA ILE A 33 -10.18 2.27 6.67
C ILE A 33 -9.01 2.87 5.87
N TRP A 34 -8.34 2.03 5.11
CA TRP A 34 -7.23 2.44 4.28
C TRP A 34 -7.55 2.21 2.81
N GLY A 35 -7.03 3.07 1.94
CA GLY A 35 -7.17 2.91 0.51
C GLY A 35 -5.89 3.23 -0.23
N SER A 36 -5.63 2.50 -1.31
CA SER A 36 -4.57 2.81 -2.26
C SER A 36 -5.06 3.74 -3.35
N VAL A 37 -4.25 4.69 -3.76
CA VAL A 37 -4.52 5.68 -4.80
C VAL A 37 -3.57 5.44 -5.96
N MET A 38 -4.08 4.89 -7.06
CA MET A 38 -3.30 4.47 -8.25
C MET A 38 -2.94 5.65 -9.18
N SER A 39 -2.71 6.84 -8.65
CA SER A 39 -2.16 7.96 -9.42
C SER A 39 -0.63 7.86 -9.52
N PHE A 40 0.00 8.83 -10.18
CA PHE A 40 1.45 8.94 -10.19
C PHE A 40 1.91 10.09 -9.29
N PRO A 41 2.83 9.86 -8.35
CA PRO A 41 3.39 8.56 -7.96
C PRO A 41 2.41 7.67 -7.20
N GLY A 42 1.28 8.19 -6.76
CA GLY A 42 0.28 7.50 -5.98
C GLY A 42 0.50 7.62 -4.48
N ALA A 43 -0.44 7.07 -3.71
CA ALA A 43 -0.43 7.23 -2.26
C ALA A 43 -1.23 6.15 -1.56
N VAL A 44 -1.15 6.13 -0.24
CA VAL A 44 -2.16 5.51 0.61
C VAL A 44 -2.91 6.59 1.39
N VAL A 45 -4.20 6.36 1.58
CA VAL A 45 -5.08 7.22 2.38
C VAL A 45 -5.57 6.42 3.57
N ARG A 46 -5.46 7.00 4.75
CA ARG A 46 -6.08 6.48 5.97
C ARG A 46 -7.27 7.32 6.35
N ILE A 47 -8.37 6.66 6.69
CA ILE A 47 -9.62 7.29 7.14
C ILE A 47 -9.95 6.72 8.51
N ALA A 48 -9.85 7.54 9.54
CA ALA A 48 -10.29 7.22 10.89
C ALA A 48 -11.66 7.86 11.13
N PRO A 49 -12.75 7.07 11.24
CA PRO A 49 -14.11 7.64 11.30
C PRO A 49 -14.36 8.51 12.53
N GLY A 50 -13.68 8.21 13.65
CA GLY A 50 -13.97 8.88 14.91
C GLY A 50 -15.31 8.44 15.53
N ALA A 51 -15.76 9.21 16.52
CA ALA A 51 -16.96 8.86 17.30
C ALA A 51 -18.28 9.25 16.61
N ASN A 52 -18.24 10.25 15.73
CA ASN A 52 -19.42 10.80 15.04
C ASN A 52 -19.10 11.16 13.58
N PRO A 53 -18.94 10.16 12.68
CA PRO A 53 -18.68 10.45 11.27
C PRO A 53 -19.91 11.08 10.61
N PRO A 54 -19.73 12.01 9.62
CA PRO A 54 -18.43 12.41 9.04
C PRO A 54 -17.71 13.52 9.77
N GLU A 55 -18.32 14.11 10.80
CA GLU A 55 -17.79 15.31 11.47
C GLU A 55 -16.44 15.08 12.17
N THR A 56 -16.25 13.88 12.74
CA THR A 56 -15.03 13.51 13.47
C THR A 56 -14.06 12.69 12.62
N THR A 57 -14.32 12.55 11.32
CA THR A 57 -13.48 11.72 10.45
C THR A 57 -12.17 12.43 10.13
N LEU A 58 -11.07 11.82 10.56
CA LEU A 58 -9.72 12.27 10.22
C LEU A 58 -9.23 11.51 8.97
N SER A 59 -8.72 12.25 8.00
CA SER A 59 -8.08 11.68 6.81
C SER A 59 -6.61 12.06 6.73
N GLU A 60 -5.77 11.06 6.44
CA GLU A 60 -4.33 11.20 6.27
C GLU A 60 -3.94 10.69 4.87
N TYR A 61 -2.95 11.33 4.25
CA TYR A 61 -2.48 11.01 2.91
C TYR A 61 -0.96 10.84 2.92
N PHE A 62 -0.47 9.71 2.42
CA PHE A 62 0.96 9.36 2.41
C PHE A 62 1.37 8.97 0.99
N GLU A 63 2.13 9.82 0.34
CA GLU A 63 2.60 9.61 -1.03
C GLU A 63 3.66 8.52 -1.09
N VAL A 64 3.61 7.71 -2.15
CA VAL A 64 4.64 6.71 -2.43
C VAL A 64 5.94 7.41 -2.75
N PRO A 65 7.07 7.04 -2.13
CA PRO A 65 8.36 7.63 -2.44
C PRO A 65 8.77 7.34 -3.89
N PHE A 66 8.79 8.38 -4.71
CA PHE A 66 9.30 8.33 -6.08
C PHE A 66 10.43 9.34 -6.22
N ASN A 67 11.62 8.86 -6.58
CA ASN A 67 12.85 9.68 -6.65
C ASN A 67 13.10 10.49 -5.35
N ASP A 68 12.76 9.92 -4.22
CA ASP A 68 13.01 10.52 -2.92
C ASP A 68 14.37 10.07 -2.39
N THR A 69 15.31 10.99 -2.29
CA THR A 69 16.69 10.70 -1.85
C THR A 69 16.79 10.22 -0.40
N ARG A 70 15.71 10.32 0.38
CA ARG A 70 15.63 9.81 1.76
C ARG A 70 15.36 8.30 1.81
N THR A 71 15.04 7.67 0.68
CA THR A 71 14.79 6.24 0.58
C THR A 71 15.78 5.54 -0.34
N LYS A 72 15.94 4.23 -0.18
CA LYS A 72 16.80 3.40 -1.03
C LYS A 72 16.07 2.85 -2.26
N PHE A 73 14.80 3.09 -2.37
CA PHE A 73 13.91 2.58 -3.40
C PHE A 73 13.09 3.72 -3.99
N SER A 74 12.60 3.50 -5.18
CA SER A 74 11.69 4.41 -5.87
C SER A 74 10.55 3.60 -6.47
N GLY A 75 9.31 3.93 -6.11
CA GLY A 75 8.14 3.18 -6.57
C GLY A 75 6.98 4.10 -6.91
N TYR A 76 5.98 3.56 -7.61
CA TYR A 76 4.77 4.30 -7.98
C TYR A 76 3.58 3.39 -8.26
N GLY A 77 2.40 3.98 -8.24
CA GLY A 77 1.15 3.36 -8.66
C GLY A 77 0.70 2.21 -7.76
N PRO A 78 0.37 2.47 -6.48
CA PRO A 78 -0.16 1.44 -5.59
C PRO A 78 -1.52 0.95 -6.08
N ARG A 79 -1.70 -0.37 -6.04
CA ARG A 79 -2.87 -1.08 -6.53
C ARG A 79 -3.62 -1.77 -5.41
N GLY A 80 -4.26 -2.91 -5.67
CA GLY A 80 -4.98 -3.68 -4.69
C GLY A 80 -4.16 -3.97 -3.44
N ALA A 81 -4.73 -3.71 -2.28
CA ALA A 81 -4.03 -3.69 -1.01
C ALA A 81 -4.83 -4.37 0.09
N ASP A 82 -4.13 -4.87 1.09
CA ASP A 82 -4.69 -5.42 2.31
C ASP A 82 -3.84 -5.03 3.52
N ILE A 83 -4.37 -5.24 4.73
CA ILE A 83 -3.72 -4.84 5.96
C ILE A 83 -3.49 -6.07 6.83
N ASP A 84 -2.29 -6.21 7.37
CA ASP A 84 -1.99 -7.28 8.30
C ASP A 84 -2.54 -7.00 9.71
N ARG A 85 -2.49 -8.00 10.57
CA ARG A 85 -2.98 -7.88 11.95
C ARG A 85 -2.17 -6.93 12.82
N ASN A 86 -1.01 -6.48 12.35
CA ASN A 86 -0.18 -5.48 13.01
C ASN A 86 -0.48 -4.05 12.52
N GLY A 87 -1.42 -3.88 11.59
CA GLY A 87 -1.82 -2.60 11.03
C GLY A 87 -0.86 -2.07 9.95
N VAL A 88 -0.03 -2.94 9.36
CA VAL A 88 0.82 -2.60 8.22
C VAL A 88 0.03 -2.84 6.94
N MET A 89 -0.02 -1.85 6.06
CA MET A 89 -0.66 -1.96 4.76
C MET A 89 0.31 -2.53 3.73
N TRP A 90 -0.12 -3.54 2.99
CA TRP A 90 0.65 -4.22 1.96
C TRP A 90 -0.03 -4.05 0.59
N MET A 91 0.75 -3.80 -0.46
CA MET A 91 0.23 -3.55 -1.79
C MET A 91 1.23 -3.85 -2.89
N GLY A 92 0.74 -4.24 -4.06
CA GLY A 92 1.52 -4.25 -5.29
C GLY A 92 1.64 -2.84 -5.86
N LEU A 93 2.79 -2.51 -6.42
CA LEU A 93 3.04 -1.26 -7.12
C LEU A 93 3.16 -1.48 -8.62
N ALA A 94 2.70 -0.52 -9.43
CA ALA A 94 2.88 -0.53 -10.88
C ALA A 94 4.36 -0.53 -11.32
N SER A 95 5.23 -0.07 -10.43
CA SER A 95 6.69 -0.12 -10.60
C SER A 95 7.31 -1.52 -10.38
N GLY A 96 6.50 -2.59 -10.26
CA GLY A 96 7.00 -3.96 -10.11
C GLY A 96 7.55 -4.30 -8.73
N HIS A 97 7.01 -3.67 -7.71
CA HIS A 97 7.37 -3.95 -6.31
C HIS A 97 6.17 -4.50 -5.53
N LEU A 98 6.45 -5.32 -4.53
CA LEU A 98 5.64 -5.41 -3.34
C LEU A 98 6.06 -4.27 -2.41
N ALA A 99 5.12 -3.52 -1.87
CA ALA A 99 5.39 -2.46 -0.92
C ALA A 99 4.61 -2.68 0.38
N SER A 100 5.17 -2.18 1.47
CA SER A 100 4.46 -2.02 2.73
C SER A 100 4.51 -0.57 3.20
N PHE A 101 3.50 -0.17 3.95
CA PHE A 101 3.46 1.10 4.66
C PHE A 101 3.07 0.90 6.11
N ASP A 102 3.98 1.28 7.01
CA ASP A 102 3.77 1.27 8.46
C ASP A 102 3.75 2.69 9.01
N ARG A 103 2.56 3.20 9.30
CA ARG A 103 2.33 4.54 9.82
C ARG A 103 3.08 4.82 11.13
N ARG A 104 3.36 3.80 11.93
CA ARG A 104 4.05 3.94 13.22
C ARG A 104 5.51 4.34 13.08
N LYS A 105 6.11 4.12 11.89
CA LYS A 105 7.48 4.50 11.57
C LYS A 105 7.62 5.98 11.20
N CYS A 106 6.51 6.70 10.95
CA CYS A 106 6.52 8.11 10.61
C CYS A 106 7.14 8.95 11.73
N LYS A 107 8.05 9.83 11.37
CA LYS A 107 8.76 10.73 12.31
C LYS A 107 8.19 12.14 12.35
N GLY A 108 7.48 12.51 11.31
CA GLY A 108 6.84 13.84 11.18
C GLY A 108 5.39 13.84 11.65
N PRO A 109 4.74 15.00 11.55
CA PRO A 109 3.31 15.13 11.85
C PRO A 109 2.51 14.27 10.86
N LEU A 110 1.57 13.50 11.38
CA LEU A 110 0.78 12.56 10.56
C LEU A 110 -0.37 13.25 9.82
N ASN A 111 -0.74 14.43 10.27
CA ASN A 111 -1.83 15.24 9.74
C ASN A 111 -1.53 16.74 9.97
N GLY A 112 -2.48 17.59 9.60
CA GLY A 112 -2.34 19.03 9.72
C GLY A 112 -1.56 19.69 8.56
N PRO A 113 -1.28 21.00 8.64
CA PRO A 113 -0.75 21.79 7.52
C PRO A 113 0.63 21.35 7.03
N ASN A 114 1.42 20.70 7.88
CA ASN A 114 2.77 20.21 7.55
C ASN A 114 2.77 18.77 7.01
N ALA A 115 1.64 18.09 7.01
CA ALA A 115 1.48 16.75 6.41
C ALA A 115 1.24 16.89 4.90
N THR A 116 2.32 17.08 4.14
CA THR A 116 2.29 17.41 2.70
C THR A 116 2.05 16.23 1.77
N GLY A 117 1.95 15.03 2.30
CA GLY A 117 1.96 13.76 1.55
C GLY A 117 3.34 13.11 1.53
N LYS A 118 4.41 13.89 1.42
CA LYS A 118 5.82 13.42 1.40
C LYS A 118 6.49 13.42 2.77
N HIS A 119 5.72 13.48 3.82
CA HIS A 119 6.20 13.69 5.19
C HIS A 119 6.60 12.41 5.93
N CYS A 120 6.32 11.23 5.35
CA CYS A 120 6.64 9.95 5.99
C CYS A 120 7.28 8.93 5.01
N PRO A 121 8.45 9.21 4.45
CA PRO A 121 9.14 8.25 3.60
C PRO A 121 9.62 7.02 4.37
N GLU A 122 9.91 7.15 5.65
CA GLU A 122 10.37 6.08 6.53
C GLU A 122 9.31 5.04 6.87
N GLY A 123 8.04 5.32 6.59
CA GLY A 123 6.94 4.36 6.71
C GLY A 123 6.94 3.30 5.60
N TRP A 124 7.60 3.59 4.49
CA TRP A 124 7.61 2.74 3.30
C TRP A 124 8.78 1.77 3.29
N GLU A 125 8.50 0.55 2.83
CA GLU A 125 9.49 -0.44 2.41
C GLU A 125 9.03 -1.07 1.09
N MET A 126 9.98 -1.45 0.22
CA MET A 126 9.69 -2.00 -1.10
C MET A 126 10.68 -3.10 -1.46
N TRP A 127 10.17 -4.14 -2.12
CA TRP A 127 10.92 -5.28 -2.61
C TRP A 127 10.54 -5.56 -4.07
N PRO A 128 11.51 -5.73 -4.97
CA PRO A 128 11.22 -6.13 -6.34
C PRO A 128 10.46 -7.45 -6.36
N LEU A 129 9.33 -7.49 -7.06
CA LEU A 129 8.59 -8.74 -7.24
C LEU A 129 9.40 -9.72 -8.08
N PRO A 130 9.36 -11.04 -7.79
CA PRO A 130 9.92 -12.05 -8.65
C PRO A 130 9.25 -11.99 -10.03
N GLY A 131 10.05 -11.99 -11.07
CA GLY A 131 9.51 -11.95 -12.43
C GLY A 131 10.53 -11.51 -13.46
N PRO A 132 10.10 -11.40 -14.72
CA PRO A 132 10.96 -10.91 -15.77
C PRO A 132 11.37 -9.45 -15.55
N GLN A 133 12.41 -9.02 -16.23
CA GLN A 133 12.80 -7.62 -16.32
C GLN A 133 12.96 -7.23 -17.79
N PHE A 134 12.72 -5.99 -18.11
CA PHE A 134 12.96 -5.48 -19.45
C PHE A 134 14.46 -5.42 -19.75
N LYS A 135 14.85 -5.81 -20.95
CA LYS A 135 16.25 -5.76 -21.35
C LYS A 135 16.78 -4.31 -21.33
N GLY A 136 17.89 -4.11 -20.65
CA GLY A 136 18.54 -2.80 -20.54
C GLY A 136 17.88 -1.82 -19.57
N VAL A 137 16.94 -2.29 -18.76
CA VAL A 137 16.34 -1.51 -17.67
C VAL A 137 16.97 -1.94 -16.35
N GLU A 138 17.60 -0.99 -15.68
CA GLU A 138 18.27 -1.20 -14.37
C GLU A 138 17.47 -0.54 -13.24
N GLU A 139 16.15 -0.59 -13.32
CA GLU A 139 15.30 -0.04 -12.28
C GLU A 139 15.20 -0.98 -11.06
N THR A 140 14.78 -0.42 -9.93
CA THR A 140 14.71 -1.16 -8.66
C THR A 140 13.61 -2.21 -8.62
N GLY A 141 12.57 -2.08 -9.45
CA GLY A 141 11.46 -3.04 -9.57
C GLY A 141 11.68 -4.10 -10.65
N SER A 142 10.66 -4.88 -10.91
CA SER A 142 10.62 -5.86 -11.99
C SER A 142 9.52 -5.53 -13.01
N ALA A 143 9.48 -6.24 -14.14
CA ALA A 143 8.38 -6.14 -15.10
C ALA A 143 7.13 -6.95 -14.67
N GLN A 144 7.11 -7.48 -13.45
CA GLN A 144 5.96 -8.20 -12.91
C GLN A 144 4.79 -7.25 -12.67
N ALA A 145 3.64 -7.56 -13.25
CA ALA A 145 2.40 -6.87 -12.94
C ALA A 145 1.71 -7.55 -11.75
N SER A 146 1.54 -6.81 -10.67
CA SER A 146 0.70 -7.21 -9.54
C SER A 146 -0.49 -6.27 -9.43
N TYR A 147 -1.69 -6.82 -9.45
CA TYR A 147 -2.93 -6.04 -9.35
C TYR A 147 -3.55 -6.09 -7.97
N PHE A 148 -3.27 -7.14 -7.22
CA PHE A 148 -3.82 -7.32 -5.89
C PHE A 148 -2.78 -7.92 -4.94
N THR A 149 -2.82 -7.47 -3.70
CA THR A 149 -2.10 -8.06 -2.57
C THR A 149 -3.11 -8.40 -1.51
N TRP A 150 -3.09 -9.62 -1.04
CA TRP A 150 -3.87 -10.14 0.06
C TRP A 150 -2.92 -10.52 1.20
N VAL A 151 -3.36 -10.43 2.44
CA VAL A 151 -2.57 -10.86 3.59
C VAL A 151 -3.18 -12.10 4.21
N ASP A 152 -2.44 -13.22 4.22
CA ASP A 152 -2.81 -14.40 4.98
C ASP A 152 -2.60 -14.16 6.47
N GLN A 153 -3.67 -13.67 7.13
CA GLN A 153 -3.63 -13.35 8.56
C GLN A 153 -3.66 -14.60 9.44
N HIS A 154 -4.09 -15.75 8.92
CA HIS A 154 -4.49 -16.92 9.69
C HIS A 154 -3.66 -18.18 9.43
N ASP A 155 -2.61 -18.08 8.61
CA ASP A 155 -1.78 -19.23 8.21
C ASP A 155 -2.55 -20.26 7.35
N THR A 156 -3.38 -19.76 6.43
CA THR A 156 -4.20 -20.57 5.53
C THR A 156 -3.33 -21.41 4.58
N PHE A 157 -2.18 -20.87 4.16
CA PHE A 157 -1.24 -21.54 3.26
C PHE A 157 -0.13 -22.32 3.97
N GLY A 158 -0.08 -22.33 5.29
CA GLY A 158 0.98 -23.00 6.04
C GLY A 158 2.35 -22.32 5.91
N LEU A 159 2.37 -21.02 5.58
CA LEU A 159 3.58 -20.21 5.44
C LEU A 159 3.83 -19.28 6.64
N GLY A 160 2.95 -19.30 7.61
CA GLY A 160 2.93 -18.41 8.76
C GLY A 160 1.79 -17.39 8.71
N LYS A 161 1.65 -16.61 9.77
CA LYS A 161 0.59 -15.59 9.90
C LYS A 161 1.09 -14.24 9.41
N ASN A 162 0.17 -13.41 8.92
CA ASN A 162 0.44 -12.08 8.37
C ASN A 162 1.37 -12.10 7.16
N ILE A 163 1.23 -13.10 6.31
CA ILE A 163 2.02 -13.24 5.10
C ILE A 163 1.34 -12.49 3.95
N PRO A 164 1.96 -11.42 3.42
CA PRO A 164 1.43 -10.76 2.23
C PRO A 164 1.68 -11.61 0.99
N ILE A 165 0.66 -11.74 0.16
CA ILE A 165 0.66 -12.54 -1.06
C ILE A 165 0.23 -11.64 -2.22
N ALA A 166 1.16 -11.32 -3.10
CA ALA A 166 0.91 -10.52 -4.28
C ALA A 166 0.58 -11.40 -5.50
N THR A 167 -0.23 -10.90 -6.41
CA THR A 167 -0.48 -11.59 -7.68
C THR A 167 0.71 -11.42 -8.63
N GLY A 168 1.15 -12.51 -9.25
CA GLY A 168 2.18 -12.53 -10.29
C GLY A 168 1.53 -12.69 -11.67
N ASN A 169 0.94 -11.60 -12.21
CA ASN A 169 0.12 -11.67 -13.40
C ASN A 169 0.90 -12.07 -14.67
N ASN A 170 2.19 -11.74 -14.75
CA ASN A 170 3.01 -12.09 -15.91
C ASN A 170 3.67 -13.47 -15.80
N THR A 171 3.59 -14.12 -14.65
CA THR A 171 4.27 -15.40 -14.39
C THR A 171 3.34 -16.54 -13.97
N ASP A 172 2.03 -16.33 -14.00
CA ASP A 172 1.03 -17.30 -13.53
C ASP A 172 1.33 -17.80 -12.12
N SER A 173 1.57 -16.85 -11.19
CA SER A 173 1.98 -17.17 -9.84
C SER A 173 1.28 -16.30 -8.79
N LEU A 174 1.40 -16.74 -7.54
CA LEU A 174 1.20 -15.93 -6.34
C LEU A 174 2.56 -15.79 -5.68
N GLU A 175 2.90 -14.60 -5.24
CA GLU A 175 4.19 -14.26 -4.65
C GLU A 175 3.99 -13.99 -3.16
N ALA A 176 4.18 -15.03 -2.33
CA ALA A 176 4.12 -14.89 -0.89
C ALA A 176 5.45 -14.33 -0.35
N PHE A 177 5.39 -13.36 0.55
CA PHE A 177 6.58 -12.74 1.13
C PHE A 177 6.77 -13.19 2.57
N VAL A 178 7.72 -14.09 2.76
CA VAL A 178 7.98 -14.79 4.04
C VAL A 178 9.40 -14.46 4.50
N ASP A 179 9.56 -13.91 5.70
CA ASP A 179 10.86 -13.59 6.31
C ASP A 179 11.84 -12.86 5.38
N GLY A 180 11.31 -11.85 4.66
CA GLY A 180 12.11 -11.03 3.75
C GLY A 180 12.44 -11.68 2.40
N LYS A 181 11.82 -12.81 2.06
CA LYS A 181 12.03 -13.55 0.81
C LYS A 181 10.71 -13.90 0.15
N PHE A 182 10.73 -13.95 -1.18
CA PHE A 182 9.57 -14.42 -1.92
C PHE A 182 9.55 -15.96 -2.04
N VAL A 183 8.37 -16.51 -1.81
CA VAL A 183 8.01 -17.89 -2.13
C VAL A 183 7.02 -17.84 -3.28
N THR A 184 7.43 -18.30 -4.45
CA THR A 184 6.57 -18.31 -5.66
C THR A 184 5.69 -19.55 -5.67
N LEU A 185 4.39 -19.33 -5.60
CA LEU A 185 3.37 -20.38 -5.67
C LEU A 185 2.82 -20.43 -7.10
N ARG A 186 3.24 -21.41 -7.89
CA ARG A 186 2.81 -21.55 -9.27
C ARG A 186 1.35 -21.96 -9.37
N VAL A 187 0.59 -21.24 -10.18
CA VAL A 187 -0.78 -21.63 -10.52
C VAL A 187 -0.70 -22.78 -11.54
N PRO A 188 -1.38 -23.93 -11.31
CA PRO A 188 -1.21 -25.13 -12.13
C PRO A 188 -1.71 -24.98 -13.57
N TYR A 189 -2.57 -24.01 -13.83
CA TYR A 189 -3.07 -23.69 -15.18
C TYR A 189 -2.86 -22.22 -15.49
N PRO A 190 -2.54 -21.88 -16.76
CA PRO A 190 -2.50 -20.47 -17.15
C PRO A 190 -3.85 -19.82 -16.89
N MET A 191 -3.84 -18.78 -16.09
CA MET A 191 -5.02 -17.96 -15.83
C MET A 191 -4.96 -16.74 -16.74
N GLY A 192 -6.10 -16.31 -17.25
CA GLY A 192 -6.19 -15.06 -17.98
C GLY A 192 -5.67 -13.89 -17.11
N PHE A 193 -5.09 -12.89 -17.75
CA PHE A 193 -4.49 -11.74 -17.07
C PHE A 193 -5.41 -11.13 -16.00
N PHE A 194 -6.69 -10.99 -16.31
CA PHE A 194 -7.67 -10.40 -15.39
C PHE A 194 -8.19 -11.35 -14.30
N ALA A 195 -7.90 -12.64 -14.40
CA ALA A 195 -8.36 -13.61 -13.40
C ALA A 195 -7.51 -13.64 -12.12
N LYS A 196 -6.48 -12.83 -12.07
CA LYS A 196 -5.50 -12.78 -10.97
C LYS A 196 -5.57 -11.47 -10.15
N GLY A 197 -6.52 -10.63 -10.44
CA GLY A 197 -6.71 -9.35 -9.74
C GLY A 197 -8.02 -9.25 -9.02
#